data_ccf5df502b536cad0843daec7a384283
#
_entry.id   ccf5df502b536cad0843daec7a384283
#
_cell.length_a   1.000
_cell.length_b   1.000
_cell.length_c   1.000
_cell.angle_alpha   90.00
_cell.angle_beta   90.00
_cell.angle_gamma   90.00
#
_symmetry.space_group_name_H-M   'P 1'
#
loop_
_entity.id
_entity.type
_entity.pdbx_description
1 polymer ?
#
loop_
_entity_poly.entity_id
_entity_poly.type
_entity_poly.pdbx_seq_one_letter_code
_entity_poly.pdbx_strand_id
1 'polypeptide(L)'
;CANPETQSSQPVLLHDMRKCVSCHTCEQSCPQKAIHFQKGRFHHDAQRCNGCQSCVEMCLQDALQLRGEDMESEAILHEVMKDKDYYDMSHGGVTFSGGEPFVQVTSLCEILQEAKALGLHTAVETTGNYPLADLQRAEPFIDLFLYDFKHLDDAKLLQFTHGNGQLIKTNLAYLLHQDVHKVIVRMPIITGFNDEASLVY
;
A
#
# COMPACT_ATOMS: atom_id res chain seq x y z
N CYS A 1 -6.13 8.14 0.39
CA CYS A 1 -5.91 6.73 0.02
C CYS A 1 -7.24 6.01 -0.12
N ALA A 2 -7.40 5.19 -1.17
CA ALA A 2 -8.61 4.38 -1.35
C ALA A 2 -8.65 3.21 -0.34
N ASN A 3 -7.49 2.82 0.17
CA ASN A 3 -7.31 1.72 1.11
C ASN A 3 -6.54 2.20 2.34
N PRO A 4 -7.17 2.93 3.28
CA PRO A 4 -6.49 3.49 4.43
C PRO A 4 -5.90 2.42 5.37
N GLU A 5 -6.43 1.22 5.34
CA GLU A 5 -5.93 0.07 6.07
C GLU A 5 -4.51 -0.34 5.67
N THR A 6 -4.11 -0.05 4.43
CA THR A 6 -2.79 -0.41 3.90
C THR A 6 -1.68 0.62 4.24
N GLN A 7 -1.98 1.62 5.06
CA GLN A 7 -0.98 2.55 5.61
C GLN A 7 -0.23 1.99 6.84
N SER A 8 -0.55 0.75 7.22
CA SER A 8 0.13 0.01 8.28
C SER A 8 0.71 -1.28 7.70
N SER A 9 1.85 -1.71 8.23
CA SER A 9 2.46 -3.02 7.91
C SER A 9 1.74 -4.19 8.59
N GLN A 10 0.79 -3.92 9.50
CA GLN A 10 0.08 -4.96 10.20
C GLN A 10 -1.06 -5.53 9.35
N PRO A 11 -1.29 -6.85 9.38
CA PRO A 11 -2.46 -7.46 8.76
C PRO A 11 -3.76 -6.84 9.25
N VAL A 12 -4.71 -6.62 8.35
CA VAL A 12 -5.97 -5.95 8.65
C VAL A 12 -7.15 -6.89 8.46
N LEU A 13 -8.01 -6.97 9.47
CA LEU A 13 -9.25 -7.72 9.40
C LEU A 13 -10.34 -6.90 8.69
N LEU A 14 -10.72 -7.36 7.50
CA LEU A 14 -11.84 -6.79 6.75
C LEU A 14 -13.16 -7.46 7.12
N HIS A 15 -14.24 -6.68 7.19
CA HIS A 15 -15.59 -7.15 7.50
C HIS A 15 -16.58 -6.74 6.40
N ASP A 16 -17.15 -7.72 5.71
CA ASP A 16 -18.24 -7.48 4.74
C ASP A 16 -19.59 -7.51 5.44
N MET A 17 -20.17 -6.33 5.67
CA MET A 17 -21.48 -6.18 6.32
C MET A 17 -22.63 -6.82 5.53
N ARG A 18 -22.48 -7.02 4.21
CA ARG A 18 -23.53 -7.63 3.36
C ARG A 18 -23.63 -9.13 3.58
N LYS A 19 -22.50 -9.77 3.95
CA LYS A 19 -22.45 -11.20 4.25
C LYS A 19 -22.71 -11.50 5.73
N CYS A 20 -22.45 -10.54 6.61
CA CYS A 20 -22.53 -10.74 8.05
C CYS A 20 -23.98 -10.85 8.54
N VAL A 21 -24.29 -11.97 9.20
CA VAL A 21 -25.60 -12.23 9.83
C VAL A 21 -25.62 -11.94 11.33
N SER A 22 -24.58 -11.29 11.86
CA SER A 22 -24.46 -10.92 13.28
C SER A 22 -24.62 -12.11 14.25
N CYS A 23 -24.06 -13.26 13.92
CA CYS A 23 -24.16 -14.48 14.74
C CYS A 23 -23.21 -14.46 15.98
N HIS A 24 -22.33 -13.49 16.08
CA HIS A 24 -21.35 -13.30 17.18
C HIS A 24 -20.32 -14.44 17.35
N THR A 25 -20.23 -15.40 16.44
CA THR A 25 -19.25 -16.50 16.52
C THR A 25 -17.81 -15.97 16.53
N CYS A 26 -17.51 -14.96 15.71
CA CYS A 26 -16.18 -14.33 15.63
C CYS A 26 -15.79 -13.62 16.94
N GLU A 27 -16.74 -13.01 17.65
CA GLU A 27 -16.52 -12.40 18.96
C GLU A 27 -16.17 -13.46 20.02
N GLN A 28 -16.88 -14.61 19.98
CA GLN A 28 -16.65 -15.71 20.92
C GLN A 28 -15.35 -16.47 20.64
N SER A 29 -14.98 -16.61 19.37
CA SER A 29 -13.78 -17.34 18.94
C SER A 29 -12.48 -16.53 19.04
N CYS A 30 -12.55 -15.21 19.25
CA CYS A 30 -11.36 -14.37 19.28
C CYS A 30 -10.58 -14.52 20.60
N PRO A 31 -9.37 -15.13 20.59
CA PRO A 31 -8.59 -15.34 21.82
C PRO A 31 -8.09 -14.02 22.41
N GLN A 32 -7.89 -12.99 21.57
CA GLN A 32 -7.43 -11.66 21.98
C GLN A 32 -8.58 -10.73 22.37
N LYS A 33 -9.85 -11.18 22.25
CA LYS A 33 -11.03 -10.34 22.47
C LYS A 33 -10.96 -9.02 21.70
N ALA A 34 -10.41 -9.06 20.50
CA ALA A 34 -10.27 -7.92 19.61
C ALA A 34 -11.55 -7.61 18.83
N ILE A 35 -12.56 -8.48 18.89
CA ILE A 35 -13.84 -8.30 18.20
C ILE A 35 -14.94 -8.18 19.23
N HIS A 36 -15.82 -7.20 19.03
CA HIS A 36 -17.04 -7.04 19.82
C HIS A 36 -18.15 -6.42 18.97
N PHE A 37 -19.40 -6.67 19.39
CA PHE A 37 -20.56 -6.01 18.79
C PHE A 37 -21.13 -4.97 19.75
N GLN A 38 -21.31 -3.76 19.26
CA GLN A 38 -21.94 -2.68 20.01
C GLN A 38 -23.15 -2.16 19.23
N LYS A 39 -24.33 -2.18 19.83
CA LYS A 39 -25.59 -1.79 19.17
C LYS A 39 -25.81 -2.51 17.82
N GLY A 40 -25.45 -3.79 17.74
CA GLY A 40 -25.58 -4.61 16.52
C GLY A 40 -24.54 -4.31 15.44
N ARG A 41 -23.54 -3.49 15.71
CA ARG A 41 -22.44 -3.18 14.77
C ARG A 41 -21.19 -3.92 15.17
N PHE A 42 -20.52 -4.48 14.20
CA PHE A 42 -19.21 -5.10 14.35
C PHE A 42 -18.14 -4.02 14.63
N HIS A 43 -17.31 -4.27 15.62
CA HIS A 43 -16.14 -3.47 15.96
C HIS A 43 -14.92 -4.37 16.08
N HIS A 44 -13.80 -3.92 15.53
CA HIS A 44 -12.51 -4.58 15.59
C HIS A 44 -11.46 -3.64 16.18
N ASP A 45 -10.80 -4.12 17.22
CA ASP A 45 -9.68 -3.43 17.86
C ASP A 45 -8.36 -3.96 17.26
N ALA A 46 -7.80 -3.21 16.31
CA ALA A 46 -6.57 -3.58 15.63
C ALA A 46 -5.34 -3.66 16.58
N GLN A 47 -5.35 -2.92 17.70
CA GLN A 47 -4.24 -2.95 18.67
C GLN A 47 -4.20 -4.24 19.47
N ARG A 48 -5.35 -4.90 19.62
CA ARG A 48 -5.46 -6.19 20.30
C ARG A 48 -5.33 -7.38 19.36
N CYS A 49 -5.56 -7.17 18.08
CA CYS A 49 -5.52 -8.21 17.07
C CYS A 49 -4.08 -8.64 16.77
N ASN A 50 -3.82 -9.94 16.85
CA ASN A 50 -2.53 -10.53 16.47
C ASN A 50 -2.56 -11.26 15.12
N GLY A 51 -3.63 -11.11 14.33
CA GLY A 51 -3.74 -11.75 13.01
C GLY A 51 -3.94 -13.27 13.00
N CYS A 52 -4.32 -13.90 14.12
CA CYS A 52 -4.39 -15.36 14.25
C CYS A 52 -5.44 -16.07 13.37
N GLN A 53 -6.29 -15.36 12.66
CA GLN A 53 -7.33 -15.83 11.74
C GLN A 53 -8.46 -16.70 12.35
N SER A 54 -8.46 -17.01 13.64
CA SER A 54 -9.52 -17.84 14.25
C SER A 54 -10.94 -17.34 13.99
N CYS A 55 -11.14 -16.03 13.91
CA CYS A 55 -12.43 -15.43 13.59
C CYS A 55 -12.82 -15.62 12.10
N VAL A 56 -11.83 -15.67 11.21
CA VAL A 56 -12.03 -15.90 9.76
C VAL A 56 -12.44 -17.36 9.55
N GLU A 57 -11.70 -18.31 10.10
CA GLU A 57 -11.97 -19.76 10.00
C GLU A 57 -13.34 -20.15 10.55
N MET A 58 -13.78 -19.47 11.62
CA MET A 58 -15.07 -19.73 12.25
C MET A 58 -16.25 -19.01 11.61
N CYS A 59 -16.02 -18.17 10.59
CA CYS A 59 -17.07 -17.41 9.92
C CYS A 59 -17.72 -18.20 8.79
N LEU A 60 -18.83 -18.88 9.06
CA LEU A 60 -19.57 -19.67 8.06
C LEU A 60 -20.16 -18.84 6.90
N GLN A 61 -20.15 -17.52 7.02
CA GLN A 61 -20.67 -16.61 6.00
C GLN A 61 -19.57 -15.98 5.15
N ASP A 62 -18.30 -16.33 5.36
CA ASP A 62 -17.15 -15.69 4.71
C ASP A 62 -17.21 -14.14 4.76
N ALA A 63 -17.74 -13.62 5.88
CA ALA A 63 -17.90 -12.19 6.09
C ALA A 63 -16.61 -11.53 6.62
N LEU A 64 -15.59 -12.30 6.96
CA LEU A 64 -14.32 -11.85 7.51
C LEU A 64 -13.17 -12.31 6.62
N GLN A 65 -12.23 -11.41 6.36
CA GLN A 65 -10.99 -11.72 5.65
C GLN A 65 -9.82 -11.00 6.33
N LEU A 66 -8.74 -11.71 6.60
CA LEU A 66 -7.48 -11.07 6.95
C LEU A 66 -6.77 -10.66 5.65
N ARG A 67 -6.34 -9.41 5.55
CA ARG A 67 -5.52 -8.88 4.47
C ARG A 67 -4.14 -8.55 4.99
N GLY A 68 -3.15 -8.87 4.18
CA GLY A 68 -1.73 -8.83 4.56
C GLY A 68 -1.26 -10.18 5.08
N GLU A 69 -0.15 -10.62 4.56
CA GLU A 69 0.55 -11.83 4.93
C GLU A 69 2.04 -11.47 5.09
N ASP A 70 2.66 -11.97 6.14
CA ASP A 70 4.10 -11.85 6.30
C ASP A 70 4.77 -12.87 5.38
N MET A 71 5.55 -12.38 4.43
CA MET A 71 6.28 -13.21 3.48
C MET A 71 7.75 -12.80 3.45
N GLU A 72 8.62 -13.81 3.37
CA GLU A 72 10.04 -13.57 3.11
C GLU A 72 10.27 -13.10 1.67
N SER A 73 11.26 -12.24 1.43
CA SER A 73 11.58 -11.70 0.10
C SER A 73 11.83 -12.80 -0.93
N GLU A 74 12.52 -13.88 -0.53
CA GLU A 74 12.77 -15.04 -1.39
C GLU A 74 11.47 -15.69 -1.90
N ALA A 75 10.46 -15.84 -1.05
CA ALA A 75 9.17 -16.42 -1.42
C ALA A 75 8.42 -15.51 -2.41
N ILE A 76 8.45 -14.20 -2.19
CA ILE A 76 7.85 -13.22 -3.10
C ILE A 76 8.54 -13.25 -4.47
N LEU A 77 9.87 -13.22 -4.49
CA LEU A 77 10.64 -13.23 -5.74
C LEU A 77 10.54 -14.56 -6.48
N HIS A 78 10.43 -15.69 -5.77
CA HIS A 78 10.14 -16.98 -6.38
C HIS A 78 8.80 -16.93 -7.15
N GLU A 79 7.76 -16.30 -6.61
CA GLU A 79 6.48 -16.14 -7.29
C GLU A 79 6.60 -15.21 -8.50
N VAL A 80 7.27 -14.06 -8.35
CA VAL A 80 7.53 -13.09 -9.41
C VAL A 80 8.31 -13.70 -10.57
N MET A 81 9.29 -14.57 -10.29
CA MET A 81 10.13 -15.20 -11.30
C MET A 81 9.41 -16.22 -12.17
N LYS A 82 8.20 -16.67 -11.82
CA LYS A 82 7.39 -17.54 -12.69
C LYS A 82 7.03 -16.86 -14.01
N ASP A 83 6.97 -15.53 -14.02
CA ASP A 83 6.64 -14.73 -15.19
C ASP A 83 7.89 -14.15 -15.90
N LYS A 84 9.09 -14.64 -15.57
CA LYS A 84 10.37 -14.11 -16.09
C LYS A 84 10.42 -14.04 -17.61
N ASP A 85 9.94 -15.08 -18.30
CA ASP A 85 9.93 -15.13 -19.78
C ASP A 85 9.06 -13.98 -20.37
N TYR A 86 7.95 -13.62 -19.73
CA TYR A 86 7.12 -12.49 -20.14
C TYR A 86 7.81 -11.15 -19.92
N TYR A 87 8.53 -11.00 -18.79
CA TYR A 87 9.31 -9.79 -18.54
C TYR A 87 10.42 -9.59 -19.55
N ASP A 88 11.12 -10.64 -19.91
CA ASP A 88 12.19 -10.59 -20.89
C ASP A 88 11.67 -10.24 -22.30
N MET A 89 10.50 -10.76 -22.69
CA MET A 89 9.87 -10.46 -23.97
C MET A 89 9.31 -9.03 -24.05
N SER A 90 8.75 -8.53 -22.96
CA SER A 90 8.07 -7.22 -22.91
C SER A 90 8.98 -6.08 -22.47
N HIS A 91 10.22 -6.37 -22.04
CA HIS A 91 11.08 -5.46 -21.31
C HIS A 91 10.41 -4.86 -20.06
N GLY A 92 9.50 -5.65 -19.46
CA GLY A 92 8.78 -5.33 -18.24
C GLY A 92 9.50 -5.80 -16.98
N GLY A 93 8.74 -5.93 -15.90
CA GLY A 93 9.27 -6.36 -14.62
C GLY A 93 8.23 -6.35 -13.52
N VAL A 94 8.67 -6.08 -12.30
CA VAL A 94 7.84 -6.08 -11.11
C VAL A 94 7.51 -4.66 -10.64
N THR A 95 6.25 -4.43 -10.25
CA THR A 95 5.82 -3.17 -9.62
C THR A 95 5.51 -3.42 -8.15
N PHE A 96 6.24 -2.74 -7.27
CA PHE A 96 5.96 -2.71 -5.84
C PHE A 96 4.91 -1.64 -5.55
N SER A 97 3.78 -2.07 -5.04
CA SER A 97 2.61 -1.24 -4.78
C SER A 97 1.96 -1.68 -3.45
N GLY A 98 0.69 -1.37 -3.25
CA GLY A 98 -0.08 -1.75 -2.06
C GLY A 98 -0.71 -0.54 -1.43
N GLY A 99 -0.43 -0.23 -0.15
CA GLY A 99 -0.74 1.06 0.43
C GLY A 99 0.30 2.10 0.07
N GLU A 100 1.38 2.09 0.82
CA GLU A 100 2.60 2.86 0.55
C GLU A 100 3.80 1.94 0.81
N PRO A 101 4.54 1.51 -0.22
CA PRO A 101 5.67 0.59 -0.05
C PRO A 101 6.74 1.09 0.92
N PHE A 102 6.93 2.41 0.99
CA PHE A 102 7.89 3.04 1.88
C PHE A 102 7.52 2.98 3.38
N VAL A 103 6.34 2.53 3.74
CA VAL A 103 6.00 2.19 5.15
C VAL A 103 6.92 1.08 5.67
N GLN A 104 7.39 0.20 4.78
CA GLN A 104 8.31 -0.90 5.06
C GLN A 104 9.64 -0.72 4.32
N VAL A 105 10.25 0.48 4.40
CA VAL A 105 11.41 0.85 3.58
C VAL A 105 12.59 -0.12 3.68
N THR A 106 12.83 -0.73 4.83
CA THR A 106 13.93 -1.69 4.99
C THR A 106 13.70 -2.94 4.14
N SER A 107 12.55 -3.59 4.29
CA SER A 107 12.18 -4.75 3.49
C SER A 107 12.01 -4.39 2.00
N LEU A 108 11.52 -3.18 1.70
CA LEU A 108 11.46 -2.68 0.33
C LEU A 108 12.85 -2.60 -0.30
N CYS A 109 13.84 -2.05 0.40
CA CYS A 109 15.21 -1.97 -0.12
C CYS A 109 15.83 -3.35 -0.34
N GLU A 110 15.61 -4.29 0.58
CA GLU A 110 16.11 -5.66 0.48
C GLU A 110 15.55 -6.36 -0.76
N ILE A 111 14.22 -6.37 -0.92
CA ILE A 111 13.58 -7.04 -2.06
C ILE A 111 13.89 -6.36 -3.40
N LEU A 112 14.04 -5.03 -3.43
CA LEU A 112 14.46 -4.31 -4.63
C LEU A 112 15.88 -4.69 -5.05
N GLN A 113 16.81 -4.81 -4.11
CA GLN A 113 18.19 -5.24 -4.39
C GLN A 113 18.23 -6.65 -4.97
N GLU A 114 17.48 -7.58 -4.37
CA GLU A 114 17.39 -8.96 -4.84
C GLU A 114 16.73 -9.02 -6.24
N ALA A 115 15.65 -8.27 -6.47
CA ALA A 115 15.00 -8.17 -7.78
C ALA A 115 15.97 -7.66 -8.86
N LYS A 116 16.77 -6.63 -8.54
CA LYS A 116 17.81 -6.12 -9.45
C LYS A 116 18.90 -7.15 -9.72
N ALA A 117 19.32 -7.92 -8.71
CA ALA A 117 20.30 -9.00 -8.88
C ALA A 117 19.78 -10.12 -9.81
N LEU A 118 18.47 -10.35 -9.85
CA LEU A 118 17.78 -11.27 -10.77
C LEU A 118 17.56 -10.68 -12.17
N GLY A 119 18.00 -9.45 -12.43
CA GLY A 119 17.87 -8.75 -13.71
C GLY A 119 16.45 -8.27 -14.01
N LEU A 120 15.60 -8.09 -12.99
CA LEU A 120 14.25 -7.56 -13.16
C LEU A 120 14.27 -6.04 -13.29
N HIS A 121 13.41 -5.51 -14.16
CA HIS A 121 13.05 -4.10 -14.12
C HIS A 121 12.12 -3.86 -12.93
N THR A 122 12.42 -2.82 -12.13
CA THR A 122 11.74 -2.54 -10.88
C THR A 122 10.98 -1.22 -10.97
N ALA A 123 9.69 -1.26 -10.69
CA ALA A 123 8.87 -0.06 -10.57
C ALA A 123 8.29 0.04 -9.16
N VAL A 124 8.09 1.26 -8.68
CA VAL A 124 7.43 1.53 -7.39
C VAL A 124 6.30 2.53 -7.58
N GLU A 125 5.12 2.16 -7.11
CA GLU A 125 3.95 3.03 -7.03
C GLU A 125 3.91 3.69 -5.66
N THR A 126 3.98 5.03 -5.61
CA THR A 126 4.14 5.76 -4.35
C THR A 126 3.43 7.11 -4.33
N THR A 127 3.04 7.54 -3.14
CA THR A 127 2.49 8.87 -2.88
C THR A 127 3.55 9.92 -2.56
N GLY A 128 4.78 9.51 -2.27
CA GLY A 128 5.87 10.39 -1.85
C GLY A 128 5.76 10.95 -0.42
N ASN A 129 4.84 10.43 0.39
CA ASN A 129 4.59 10.94 1.76
C ASN A 129 5.42 10.19 2.81
N TYR A 130 6.74 10.27 2.69
CA TYR A 130 7.72 9.66 3.60
C TYR A 130 9.02 10.48 3.63
N PRO A 131 9.93 10.25 4.59
CA PRO A 131 11.19 10.98 4.68
C PRO A 131 12.06 10.87 3.42
N LEU A 132 12.69 11.96 2.99
CA LEU A 132 13.59 11.97 1.84
C LEU A 132 14.75 10.96 1.98
N ALA A 133 15.24 10.74 3.20
CA ALA A 133 16.29 9.76 3.46
C ALA A 133 15.88 8.32 3.07
N ASP A 134 14.60 7.97 3.23
CA ASP A 134 14.08 6.66 2.84
C ASP A 134 14.02 6.54 1.31
N LEU A 135 13.62 7.61 0.61
CA LEU A 135 13.68 7.67 -0.84
C LEU A 135 15.11 7.46 -1.34
N GLN A 136 16.08 8.19 -0.78
CA GLN A 136 17.48 8.12 -1.19
C GLN A 136 18.10 6.72 -0.98
N ARG A 137 17.62 5.95 0.01
CA ARG A 137 18.03 4.56 0.22
C ARG A 137 17.53 3.61 -0.85
N ALA A 138 16.29 3.78 -1.30
CA ALA A 138 15.64 2.87 -2.23
C ALA A 138 15.87 3.24 -3.71
N GLU A 139 15.99 4.54 -4.03
CA GLU A 139 16.08 5.07 -5.39
C GLU A 139 17.11 4.36 -6.29
N PRO A 140 18.33 4.00 -5.83
CA PRO A 140 19.32 3.32 -6.69
C PRO A 140 18.86 1.97 -7.24
N PHE A 141 17.86 1.36 -6.64
CA PHE A 141 17.33 0.05 -7.01
C PHE A 141 15.99 0.12 -7.74
N ILE A 142 15.53 1.34 -8.09
CA ILE A 142 14.24 1.59 -8.76
C ILE A 142 14.49 2.15 -10.15
N ASP A 143 13.93 1.48 -11.16
CA ASP A 143 14.03 1.93 -12.55
C ASP A 143 12.90 2.88 -12.93
N LEU A 144 11.72 2.78 -12.26
CA LEU A 144 10.56 3.61 -12.58
C LEU A 144 9.76 3.95 -11.33
N PHE A 145 9.46 5.22 -11.14
CA PHE A 145 8.51 5.70 -10.15
C PHE A 145 7.16 6.04 -10.80
N LEU A 146 6.09 5.39 -10.34
CA LEU A 146 4.71 5.77 -10.61
C LEU A 146 4.26 6.68 -9.47
N TYR A 147 4.43 7.98 -9.63
CA TYR A 147 4.28 8.95 -8.56
C TYR A 147 2.88 9.55 -8.51
N ASP A 148 2.12 9.21 -7.48
CA ASP A 148 0.76 9.69 -7.27
C ASP A 148 0.74 11.10 -6.67
N PHE A 149 0.70 12.11 -7.52
CA PHE A 149 0.60 13.50 -7.12
C PHE A 149 -0.85 13.97 -7.19
N LYS A 150 -1.47 14.24 -6.05
CA LYS A 150 -2.94 14.41 -5.99
C LYS A 150 -3.40 15.87 -5.99
N HIS A 151 -2.60 16.81 -5.46
CA HIS A 151 -2.95 18.24 -5.43
C HIS A 151 -1.73 19.14 -5.18
N LEU A 152 -1.74 20.35 -5.74
CA LEU A 152 -0.70 21.38 -5.49
C LEU A 152 -0.87 22.10 -4.15
N ASP A 153 -2.11 22.25 -3.68
CA ASP A 153 -2.45 22.93 -2.42
C ASP A 153 -2.25 22.00 -1.22
N ASP A 154 -1.35 22.36 -0.32
CA ASP A 154 -1.00 21.58 0.88
C ASP A 154 -2.18 21.47 1.87
N ALA A 155 -3.03 22.49 1.97
CA ALA A 155 -4.18 22.47 2.85
C ALA A 155 -5.24 21.47 2.35
N LYS A 156 -5.51 21.45 1.05
CA LYS A 156 -6.39 20.45 0.43
C LYS A 156 -5.81 19.04 0.55
N LEU A 157 -4.50 18.85 0.30
CA LEU A 157 -3.84 17.56 0.51
C LEU A 157 -4.01 17.05 1.95
N LEU A 158 -3.74 17.91 2.93
CA LEU A 158 -3.89 17.56 4.35
C LEU A 158 -5.35 17.21 4.69
N GLN A 159 -6.30 18.01 4.24
CA GLN A 159 -7.73 17.81 4.51
C GLN A 159 -8.27 16.48 3.96
N PHE A 160 -7.92 16.15 2.71
CA PHE A 160 -8.51 15.02 2.00
C PHE A 160 -7.71 13.71 2.13
N THR A 161 -6.39 13.81 2.31
CA THR A 161 -5.50 12.63 2.30
C THR A 161 -4.71 12.45 3.58
N HIS A 162 -4.72 13.43 4.49
CA HIS A 162 -3.83 13.54 5.64
C HIS A 162 -2.33 13.52 5.27
N GLY A 163 -2.01 13.74 3.98
CA GLY A 163 -0.64 13.77 3.47
C GLY A 163 0.06 15.09 3.78
N ASN A 164 1.39 15.02 3.92
CA ASN A 164 2.25 16.19 4.05
C ASN A 164 2.68 16.68 2.66
N GLY A 165 2.05 17.75 2.16
CA GLY A 165 2.32 18.30 0.84
C GLY A 165 3.78 18.71 0.64
N GLN A 166 4.46 19.22 1.68
CA GLN A 166 5.86 19.61 1.60
C GLN A 166 6.78 18.39 1.38
N LEU A 167 6.55 17.27 2.07
CA LEU A 167 7.31 16.02 1.85
C LEU A 167 7.09 15.51 0.43
N ILE A 168 5.84 15.43 0.00
CA ILE A 168 5.47 14.96 -1.34
C ILE A 168 6.16 15.78 -2.42
N LYS A 169 6.13 17.11 -2.34
CA LYS A 169 6.78 18.02 -3.30
C LYS A 169 8.29 17.91 -3.26
N THR A 170 8.89 17.80 -2.07
CA THR A 170 10.34 17.67 -1.90
C THR A 170 10.86 16.38 -2.52
N ASN A 171 10.18 15.27 -2.28
CA ASN A 171 10.55 13.97 -2.85
C ASN A 171 10.38 13.94 -4.36
N LEU A 172 9.29 14.51 -4.90
CA LEU A 172 9.11 14.64 -6.34
C LEU A 172 10.21 15.49 -6.99
N ALA A 173 10.49 16.67 -6.41
CA ALA A 173 11.55 17.54 -6.92
C ALA A 173 12.92 16.86 -6.91
N TYR A 174 13.22 16.09 -5.85
CA TYR A 174 14.45 15.30 -5.78
C TYR A 174 14.53 14.30 -6.95
N LEU A 175 13.49 13.49 -7.18
CA LEU A 175 13.46 12.49 -8.25
C LEU A 175 13.61 13.14 -9.65
N LEU A 176 12.87 14.20 -9.91
CA LEU A 176 12.95 14.92 -11.20
C LEU A 176 14.33 15.54 -11.44
N HIS A 177 15.06 15.90 -10.37
CA HIS A 177 16.42 16.40 -10.48
C HIS A 177 17.46 15.29 -10.72
N GLN A 178 17.22 14.06 -10.20
CA GLN A 178 18.10 12.92 -10.45
C GLN A 178 17.93 12.41 -11.91
N ASP A 179 16.74 12.00 -12.28
CA ASP A 179 16.43 11.53 -13.64
C ASP A 179 14.92 11.62 -13.90
N VAL A 180 14.53 12.59 -14.73
CA VAL A 180 13.13 12.81 -15.10
C VAL A 180 12.52 11.62 -15.84
N HIS A 181 13.32 10.81 -16.55
CA HIS A 181 12.84 9.65 -17.30
C HIS A 181 12.44 8.48 -16.44
N LYS A 182 12.87 8.47 -15.16
CA LYS A 182 12.47 7.48 -14.17
C LYS A 182 11.14 7.79 -13.48
N VAL A 183 10.44 8.88 -13.84
CA VAL A 183 9.25 9.32 -13.09
C VAL A 183 8.07 9.53 -14.02
N ILE A 184 7.00 8.80 -13.73
CA ILE A 184 5.67 9.06 -14.31
C ILE A 184 4.80 9.65 -13.20
N VAL A 185 4.47 10.93 -13.32
CA VAL A 185 3.54 11.60 -12.40
C VAL A 185 2.11 11.26 -12.81
N ARG A 186 1.33 10.73 -11.87
CA ARG A 186 -0.08 10.38 -12.06
C ARG A 186 -0.95 11.25 -11.18
N MET A 187 -2.04 11.78 -11.72
CA MET A 187 -3.02 12.54 -10.96
C MET A 187 -4.42 11.99 -11.25
N PRO A 188 -4.98 11.16 -10.36
CA PRO A 188 -6.38 10.75 -10.48
C PRO A 188 -7.28 11.97 -10.25
N ILE A 189 -8.15 12.27 -11.21
CA ILE A 189 -9.10 13.38 -11.08
C ILE A 189 -10.27 12.95 -10.19
N ILE A 190 -10.47 13.66 -9.10
CA ILE A 190 -11.49 13.38 -8.08
C ILE A 190 -12.40 14.60 -7.94
N THR A 191 -13.68 14.42 -8.22
CA THR A 191 -14.68 15.48 -8.15
C THR A 191 -14.74 16.13 -6.77
N GLY A 192 -14.65 17.46 -6.74
CA GLY A 192 -14.67 18.28 -5.53
C GLY A 192 -13.37 18.32 -4.76
N PHE A 193 -12.31 17.66 -5.27
CA PHE A 193 -10.97 17.70 -4.66
C PHE A 193 -9.94 18.33 -5.59
N ASN A 194 -9.76 17.82 -6.80
CA ASN A 194 -8.73 18.27 -7.74
C ASN A 194 -9.24 18.34 -9.19
N ASP A 195 -10.53 18.54 -9.39
CA ASP A 195 -11.19 18.69 -10.69
C ASP A 195 -11.22 20.14 -11.20
N GLU A 196 -10.48 21.05 -10.57
CA GLU A 196 -10.37 22.44 -11.00
C GLU A 196 -9.52 22.57 -12.27
N ALA A 197 -9.99 23.31 -13.27
CA ALA A 197 -9.27 23.52 -14.54
C ALA A 197 -7.84 24.07 -14.35
N SER A 198 -7.59 24.84 -13.29
CA SER A 198 -6.27 25.40 -12.95
C SER A 198 -5.20 24.37 -12.55
N LEU A 199 -5.59 23.12 -12.30
CA LEU A 199 -4.68 22.02 -11.95
C LEU A 199 -4.30 21.14 -13.14
N VAL A 200 -5.04 21.27 -14.26
CA VAL A 200 -4.91 20.40 -15.43
C VAL A 200 -4.15 21.09 -16.58
N TYR A 201 -3.92 22.42 -16.45
CA TYR A 201 -3.25 23.24 -17.50
C TYR A 201 -2.01 23.93 -16.92
#